data_5a85d0bec790fde090bd877c6892da06
#
_entry.id   5a85d0bec790fde090bd877c6892da06
#
_cell.length_a   1.000
_cell.length_b   1.000
_cell.length_c   1.000
_cell.angle_alpha   90.00
_cell.angle_beta   90.00
_cell.angle_gamma   90.00
#
_symmetry.space_group_name_H-M   'P 1'
#
loop_
_entity.id
_entity.type
_entity.pdbx_description
1 polymer ?
#
loop_
_entity_poly.entity_id
_entity_poly.type
_entity_poly.pdbx_seq_one_letter_code
_entity_poly.pdbx_strand_id
1 'polypeptide(L)'
;MALSRQTRIYILLGVAQVAALAALAWFAERQVALGPTDRLGWRPFTWPLSTDRVPAGRAYSGEDHDVFVWLTLDGLGTGDCPEGIASDAALERAVDIRILDRRFEPVGPGERIRVTDLTGWTRVYVHRRNNKSLRYGEAVAVAYKCDVITAIVDGDARDPARRKLAHEFLESNTAQVWINKQLEGR
;
A
#
# COMPACT_ATOMS: atom_id res chain seq x y z
N MET A 1 -22.33 51.29 14.24
CA MET A 1 -22.01 51.70 12.85
C MET A 1 -22.30 50.55 11.89
N ALA A 2 -23.31 50.68 11.01
CA ALA A 2 -23.63 49.65 10.05
C ALA A 2 -22.74 49.81 8.81
N LEU A 3 -21.99 48.74 8.43
CA LEU A 3 -21.19 48.71 7.22
C LEU A 3 -22.05 48.93 6.00
N SER A 4 -21.58 49.75 5.02
CA SER A 4 -22.30 50.03 3.81
C SER A 4 -22.49 48.73 3.00
N ARG A 5 -23.52 48.63 2.18
CA ARG A 5 -23.82 47.47 1.32
C ARG A 5 -22.61 47.11 0.41
N GLN A 6 -21.96 48.12 -0.14
CA GLN A 6 -20.76 47.92 -0.96
C GLN A 6 -19.59 47.31 -0.18
N THR A 7 -19.32 47.78 1.04
CA THR A 7 -18.25 47.24 1.86
C THR A 7 -18.49 45.76 2.20
N ARG A 8 -19.74 45.34 2.45
CA ARG A 8 -20.07 43.93 2.70
C ARG A 8 -19.82 43.06 1.48
N ILE A 9 -20.14 43.56 0.24
CA ILE A 9 -19.87 42.80 -1.01
C ILE A 9 -18.38 42.60 -1.21
N TYR A 10 -17.55 43.63 -1.00
CA TYR A 10 -16.10 43.49 -1.13
C TYR A 10 -15.49 42.54 -0.09
N ILE A 11 -15.97 42.56 1.12
CA ILE A 11 -15.54 41.60 2.16
C ILE A 11 -15.92 40.18 1.76
N LEU A 12 -17.12 39.93 1.29
CA LEU A 12 -17.57 38.60 0.86
C LEU A 12 -16.77 38.08 -0.33
N LEU A 13 -16.48 38.94 -1.32
CA LEU A 13 -15.63 38.57 -2.47
C LEU A 13 -14.20 38.25 -2.02
N GLY A 14 -13.62 39.03 -1.12
CA GLY A 14 -12.30 38.78 -0.58
C GLY A 14 -12.22 37.44 0.18
N VAL A 15 -13.21 37.13 1.02
CA VAL A 15 -13.29 35.87 1.75
C VAL A 15 -13.44 34.68 0.78
N ALA A 16 -14.29 34.83 -0.25
CA ALA A 16 -14.48 33.78 -1.26
C ALA A 16 -13.21 33.50 -2.05
N GLN A 17 -12.43 34.53 -2.42
CA GLN A 17 -11.13 34.36 -3.09
C GLN A 17 -10.12 33.65 -2.21
N VAL A 18 -9.99 34.05 -0.94
CA VAL A 18 -9.07 33.38 0.00
C VAL A 18 -9.43 31.92 0.21
N ALA A 19 -10.73 31.63 0.36
CA ALA A 19 -11.20 30.26 0.49
C ALA A 19 -10.92 29.41 -0.75
N ALA A 20 -11.12 29.97 -1.95
CA ALA A 20 -10.80 29.30 -3.21
C ALA A 20 -9.29 29.01 -3.35
N LEU A 21 -8.45 29.98 -3.03
CA LEU A 21 -7.00 29.81 -3.07
C LEU A 21 -6.51 28.79 -2.04
N ALA A 22 -7.07 28.78 -0.83
CA ALA A 22 -6.75 27.79 0.18
C ALA A 22 -7.16 26.36 -0.24
N ALA A 23 -8.34 26.22 -0.86
CA ALA A 23 -8.80 24.95 -1.39
C ALA A 23 -7.91 24.45 -2.54
N LEU A 24 -7.50 25.33 -3.45
CA LEU A 24 -6.58 25.00 -4.55
C LEU A 24 -5.19 24.62 -4.03
N ALA A 25 -4.66 25.36 -3.04
CA ALA A 25 -3.38 25.04 -2.42
C ALA A 25 -3.41 23.68 -1.73
N TRP A 26 -4.47 23.38 -0.96
CA TRP A 26 -4.65 22.09 -0.31
C TRP A 26 -4.76 20.94 -1.33
N PHE A 27 -5.48 21.16 -2.43
CA PHE A 27 -5.62 20.17 -3.49
C PHE A 27 -4.29 19.94 -4.23
N ALA A 28 -3.55 21.02 -4.52
CA ALA A 28 -2.24 20.95 -5.17
C ALA A 28 -1.21 20.23 -4.27
N GLU A 29 -1.16 20.57 -2.98
CA GLU A 29 -0.28 19.91 -2.02
C GLU A 29 -0.56 18.42 -1.93
N ARG A 30 -1.84 18.03 -1.93
CA ARG A 30 -2.25 16.62 -1.90
C ARG A 30 -1.87 15.87 -3.17
N GLN A 31 -1.99 16.51 -4.35
CA GLN A 31 -1.57 15.94 -5.64
C GLN A 31 -0.04 15.76 -5.73
N VAL A 32 0.72 16.73 -5.25
CA VAL A 32 2.20 16.67 -5.25
C VAL A 32 2.71 15.63 -4.26
N ALA A 33 2.09 15.54 -3.08
CA ALA A 33 2.49 14.56 -2.05
C ALA A 33 2.26 13.12 -2.49
N LEU A 34 1.22 12.85 -3.32
CA LEU A 34 0.88 11.52 -3.77
C LEU A 34 1.64 11.09 -5.05
N GLY A 35 2.17 12.04 -5.83
CA GLY A 35 2.89 11.78 -7.07
C GLY A 35 1.97 11.43 -8.26
N PRO A 36 2.55 11.32 -9.47
CA PRO A 36 1.80 10.98 -10.67
C PRO A 36 1.41 9.50 -10.70
N THR A 37 0.38 9.18 -11.48
CA THR A 37 0.05 7.81 -11.87
C THR A 37 1.20 7.25 -12.73
N ASP A 38 1.62 6.02 -12.47
CA ASP A 38 2.64 5.37 -13.25
C ASP A 38 2.10 4.83 -14.60
N ARG A 39 3.01 4.23 -15.41
CA ARG A 39 2.64 3.70 -16.74
C ARG A 39 1.69 2.50 -16.68
N LEU A 40 1.61 1.83 -15.55
CA LEU A 40 0.72 0.68 -15.31
C LEU A 40 -0.62 1.10 -14.70
N GLY A 41 -0.85 2.42 -14.51
CA GLY A 41 -2.08 2.95 -13.93
C GLY A 41 -2.10 3.03 -12.41
N TRP A 42 -0.99 2.72 -11.74
CA TRP A 42 -0.90 2.80 -10.28
C TRP A 42 -0.72 4.23 -9.80
N ARG A 43 -1.54 4.61 -8.84
CA ARG A 43 -1.52 5.93 -8.21
C ARG A 43 -1.10 5.80 -6.75
N PRO A 44 -0.01 6.45 -6.34
CA PRO A 44 0.36 6.47 -4.93
C PRO A 44 -0.68 7.21 -4.10
N PHE A 45 -0.93 6.74 -2.88
CA PHE A 45 -1.78 7.42 -1.92
C PHE A 45 -1.17 7.40 -0.51
N THR A 46 -1.75 8.15 0.41
CA THR A 46 -1.24 8.28 1.77
C THR A 46 -1.25 6.93 2.47
N TRP A 47 -0.12 6.57 3.11
CA TRP A 47 0.03 5.35 3.90
C TRP A 47 -1.06 5.25 4.97
N PRO A 48 -1.96 4.24 4.92
CA PRO A 48 -3.12 4.20 5.80
C PRO A 48 -2.91 3.34 7.05
N LEU A 49 -1.82 2.55 7.10
CA LEU A 49 -1.60 1.62 8.19
C LEU A 49 -0.89 2.30 9.37
N SER A 50 -1.22 1.86 10.59
CA SER A 50 -0.56 2.35 11.78
C SER A 50 0.90 1.92 11.83
N THR A 51 1.80 2.87 12.03
CA THR A 51 3.24 2.62 12.16
C THR A 51 3.62 1.92 13.47
N ASP A 52 2.69 1.81 14.41
CA ASP A 52 2.87 1.02 15.63
C ASP A 52 2.83 -0.50 15.36
N ARG A 53 2.29 -0.89 14.20
CA ARG A 53 2.13 -2.31 13.84
C ARG A 53 3.03 -2.75 12.71
N VAL A 54 3.24 -1.88 11.74
CA VAL A 54 4.12 -2.13 10.59
C VAL A 54 4.96 -0.90 10.30
N PRO A 55 6.19 -1.07 9.80
CA PRO A 55 6.99 0.06 9.35
C PRO A 55 6.25 0.91 8.32
N ALA A 56 6.60 2.18 8.25
CA ALA A 56 6.08 3.04 7.20
C ALA A 56 6.51 2.53 5.82
N GLY A 57 5.53 2.42 4.91
CA GLY A 57 5.72 1.89 3.58
C GLY A 57 5.18 2.82 2.51
N ARG A 58 4.80 2.21 1.39
CA ARG A 58 4.12 2.88 0.28
C ARG A 58 2.81 2.18 -0.03
N ALA A 59 1.80 2.96 -0.36
CA ALA A 59 0.49 2.50 -0.75
C ALA A 59 0.16 3.00 -2.15
N TYR A 60 -0.40 2.12 -2.97
CA TYR A 60 -0.74 2.39 -4.35
C TYR A 60 -2.14 1.87 -4.66
N SER A 61 -2.93 2.66 -5.36
CA SER A 61 -4.27 2.29 -5.82
C SER A 61 -4.25 2.05 -7.33
N GLY A 62 -4.72 0.89 -7.74
CA GLY A 62 -5.02 0.54 -9.11
C GLY A 62 -6.51 0.77 -9.43
N GLU A 63 -7.00 0.17 -10.52
CA GLU A 63 -8.39 0.32 -10.94
C GLU A 63 -9.37 -0.33 -9.95
N ASP A 64 -9.05 -1.54 -9.48
CA ASP A 64 -9.93 -2.36 -8.64
C ASP A 64 -9.27 -2.88 -7.36
N HIS A 65 -8.02 -2.52 -7.09
CA HIS A 65 -7.27 -3.03 -5.95
C HIS A 65 -6.19 -2.04 -5.49
N ASP A 66 -5.82 -2.20 -4.24
CA ASP A 66 -4.76 -1.43 -3.61
C ASP A 66 -3.59 -2.36 -3.27
N VAL A 67 -2.36 -1.83 -3.34
CA VAL A 67 -1.15 -2.53 -2.92
C VAL A 67 -0.45 -1.73 -1.85
N PHE A 68 -0.14 -2.40 -0.74
CA PHE A 68 0.62 -1.87 0.37
C PHE A 68 1.96 -2.59 0.42
N VAL A 69 3.07 -1.85 0.34
CA VAL A 69 4.42 -2.41 0.35
C VAL A 69 5.22 -1.78 1.46
N TRP A 70 5.91 -2.60 2.26
CA TRP A 70 6.85 -2.14 3.28
C TRP A 70 8.04 -3.08 3.41
N LEU A 71 9.08 -2.63 4.09
CA LEU A 71 10.24 -3.45 4.43
C LEU A 71 10.32 -3.63 5.94
N THR A 72 10.54 -4.86 6.35
CA THR A 72 10.93 -5.19 7.71
C THR A 72 12.44 -5.43 7.70
N LEU A 73 13.16 -4.52 8.31
CA LEU A 73 14.61 -4.51 8.32
C LEU A 73 15.10 -5.36 9.50
N ASP A 74 16.16 -6.19 9.29
CA ASP A 74 16.66 -7.20 10.25
C ASP A 74 15.52 -8.10 10.77
N GLY A 75 14.61 -8.39 9.88
CA GLY A 75 13.23 -8.76 10.11
C GLY A 75 12.90 -10.00 10.87
N LEU A 76 13.87 -10.77 11.38
CA LEU A 76 13.58 -11.94 12.20
C LEU A 76 14.51 -12.10 13.40
N GLY A 77 15.23 -11.03 13.78
CA GLY A 77 15.67 -10.75 15.15
C GLY A 77 16.63 -11.72 15.85
N THR A 78 17.27 -12.64 15.16
CA THR A 78 18.06 -13.71 15.82
C THR A 78 19.52 -13.80 15.39
N GLY A 79 20.05 -12.79 14.70
CA GLY A 79 21.44 -12.80 14.24
C GLY A 79 21.74 -13.71 13.04
N ASP A 80 20.89 -14.68 12.78
CA ASP A 80 20.94 -15.52 11.59
C ASP A 80 19.87 -15.02 10.61
N CYS A 81 20.30 -14.69 9.38
CA CYS A 81 19.35 -14.35 8.34
C CYS A 81 18.44 -15.54 8.07
N PRO A 82 17.12 -15.35 8.01
CA PRO A 82 16.19 -16.45 7.81
C PRO A 82 16.47 -17.16 6.48
N GLU A 83 16.29 -18.47 6.46
CA GLU A 83 16.35 -19.31 5.26
C GLU A 83 15.21 -19.01 4.28
N GLY A 84 14.95 -17.73 3.98
CA GLY A 84 13.91 -17.30 3.07
C GLY A 84 12.48 -17.47 3.63
N ILE A 85 11.52 -16.98 2.87
CA ILE A 85 10.09 -17.17 3.15
C ILE A 85 9.59 -18.31 2.26
N ALA A 86 9.43 -19.51 2.84
CA ALA A 86 9.15 -20.72 2.07
C ALA A 86 7.96 -21.54 2.62
N SER A 87 7.15 -20.97 3.51
CA SER A 87 5.98 -21.64 4.10
C SER A 87 4.94 -20.65 4.56
N ASP A 88 3.69 -21.13 4.76
CA ASP A 88 2.60 -20.34 5.32
C ASP A 88 2.96 -19.77 6.69
N ALA A 89 3.59 -20.55 7.54
CA ALA A 89 4.02 -20.11 8.87
C ALA A 89 5.09 -19.01 8.80
N ALA A 90 6.00 -19.06 7.83
CA ALA A 90 7.00 -18.01 7.61
C ALA A 90 6.34 -16.74 7.07
N LEU A 91 5.39 -16.89 6.12
CA LEU A 91 4.61 -15.77 5.60
C LEU A 91 3.81 -15.08 6.72
N GLU A 92 3.08 -15.83 7.54
CA GLU A 92 2.24 -15.27 8.61
C GLU A 92 3.06 -14.54 9.71
N ARG A 93 4.32 -14.93 9.90
CA ARG A 93 5.23 -14.18 10.77
C ARG A 93 5.72 -12.87 10.14
N ALA A 94 5.91 -12.87 8.82
CA ALA A 94 6.40 -11.71 8.09
C ALA A 94 5.28 -10.67 7.84
N VAL A 95 4.06 -11.14 7.56
CA VAL A 95 2.92 -10.29 7.20
C VAL A 95 1.62 -10.84 7.75
N ASP A 96 0.91 -10.02 8.53
CA ASP A 96 -0.45 -10.31 8.98
C ASP A 96 -1.45 -9.45 8.22
N ILE A 97 -2.11 -10.03 7.21
CA ILE A 97 -3.14 -9.34 6.42
C ILE A 97 -4.32 -8.85 7.28
N ARG A 98 -4.51 -9.44 8.47
CA ARG A 98 -5.54 -9.00 9.44
C ARG A 98 -5.32 -7.60 9.98
N ILE A 99 -4.20 -6.99 9.65
CA ILE A 99 -3.98 -5.55 9.91
C ILE A 99 -4.95 -4.67 9.12
N LEU A 100 -5.37 -5.10 7.92
CA LEU A 100 -6.40 -4.42 7.13
C LEU A 100 -7.80 -4.69 7.68
N ASP A 101 -8.10 -5.96 7.98
CA ASP A 101 -9.36 -6.38 8.61
C ASP A 101 -9.17 -7.74 9.31
N ARG A 102 -9.55 -7.80 10.59
CA ARG A 102 -9.39 -9.00 11.44
C ARG A 102 -10.17 -10.24 10.94
N ARG A 103 -11.10 -10.04 9.99
CA ARG A 103 -11.96 -11.09 9.45
C ARG A 103 -11.35 -11.79 8.22
N PHE A 104 -10.15 -11.42 7.80
CA PHE A 104 -9.47 -12.15 6.74
C PHE A 104 -9.09 -13.56 7.21
N GLU A 105 -9.51 -14.56 6.43
CA GLU A 105 -9.24 -15.98 6.63
C GLU A 105 -8.55 -16.54 5.39
N PRO A 106 -7.57 -17.46 5.53
CA PRO A 106 -6.90 -18.05 4.39
C PRO A 106 -7.86 -18.93 3.57
N VAL A 107 -7.77 -18.84 2.24
CA VAL A 107 -8.59 -19.63 1.32
C VAL A 107 -8.04 -21.04 1.13
N GLY A 108 -6.72 -21.20 1.24
CA GLY A 108 -6.02 -22.46 1.01
C GLY A 108 -4.57 -22.37 1.44
N PRO A 109 -3.75 -23.33 1.07
CA PRO A 109 -2.30 -23.23 1.26
C PRO A 109 -1.73 -22.11 0.42
N GLY A 110 -0.63 -21.53 0.89
CA GLY A 110 0.16 -20.58 0.12
C GLY A 110 0.97 -21.28 -0.97
N GLU A 111 1.56 -20.48 -1.82
CA GLU A 111 2.38 -20.94 -2.93
C GLU A 111 3.68 -20.13 -3.05
N ARG A 112 4.67 -20.74 -3.69
CA ARG A 112 5.93 -20.05 -3.98
C ARG A 112 5.69 -18.98 -5.04
N ILE A 113 6.27 -17.80 -4.80
CA ILE A 113 6.26 -16.69 -5.75
C ILE A 113 7.69 -16.28 -6.07
N ARG A 114 7.87 -15.70 -7.25
CA ARG A 114 9.09 -15.02 -7.65
C ARG A 114 8.77 -13.56 -7.97
N VAL A 115 9.55 -12.67 -7.38
CA VAL A 115 9.49 -11.22 -7.66
C VAL A 115 10.90 -10.81 -8.07
N THR A 116 11.08 -10.41 -9.33
CA THR A 116 12.39 -10.25 -9.95
C THR A 116 13.24 -11.52 -9.82
N ASP A 117 14.39 -11.46 -9.16
CA ASP A 117 15.28 -12.60 -8.92
C ASP A 117 15.09 -13.23 -7.52
N LEU A 118 14.19 -12.68 -6.73
CA LEU A 118 13.95 -13.11 -5.35
C LEU A 118 12.80 -14.11 -5.29
N THR A 119 12.97 -15.10 -4.44
CA THR A 119 11.94 -16.11 -4.16
C THR A 119 11.27 -15.79 -2.83
N GLY A 120 9.96 -15.94 -2.78
CA GLY A 120 9.16 -15.73 -1.60
C GLY A 120 7.96 -16.64 -1.55
N TRP A 121 7.00 -16.26 -0.74
CA TRP A 121 5.76 -16.97 -0.50
C TRP A 121 4.57 -16.02 -0.58
N THR A 122 3.47 -16.52 -1.13
CA THR A 122 2.21 -15.79 -1.19
C THR A 122 1.05 -16.65 -0.72
N ARG A 123 0.01 -16.02 -0.21
CA ARG A 123 -1.23 -16.69 0.19
C ARG A 123 -2.42 -15.77 0.00
N VAL A 124 -3.52 -16.35 -0.52
CA VAL A 124 -4.79 -15.66 -0.72
C VAL A 124 -5.68 -15.80 0.52
N TYR A 125 -6.35 -14.73 0.85
CA TYR A 125 -7.27 -14.61 1.97
C TYR A 125 -8.63 -14.12 1.50
N VAL A 126 -9.67 -14.43 2.25
CA VAL A 126 -11.02 -13.97 1.99
C VAL A 126 -11.61 -13.35 3.24
N HIS A 127 -12.39 -12.32 3.05
CA HIS A 127 -13.20 -11.71 4.08
C HIS A 127 -14.64 -11.54 3.58
N ARG A 128 -15.58 -12.05 4.34
CA ARG A 128 -17.01 -11.93 4.03
C ARG A 128 -17.56 -10.64 4.62
N ARG A 129 -17.87 -9.69 3.76
CA ARG A 129 -18.47 -8.41 4.14
C ARG A 129 -20.00 -8.53 4.05
N ASN A 130 -20.69 -8.38 5.21
CA ASN A 130 -22.15 -8.27 5.31
C ASN A 130 -22.94 -9.17 4.31
N ASN A 131 -22.94 -10.45 4.53
CA ASN A 131 -23.75 -11.49 3.87
C ASN A 131 -23.77 -11.60 2.32
N LYS A 132 -23.19 -10.68 1.54
CA LYS A 132 -23.34 -10.74 0.08
C LYS A 132 -22.07 -10.47 -0.74
N SER A 133 -21.07 -9.76 -0.23
CA SER A 133 -19.84 -9.49 -0.96
C SER A 133 -18.64 -10.13 -0.30
N LEU A 134 -17.86 -10.86 -1.09
CA LEU A 134 -16.56 -11.37 -0.66
C LEU A 134 -15.50 -10.34 -1.08
N ARG A 135 -14.63 -9.99 -0.15
CA ARG A 135 -13.42 -9.24 -0.42
C ARG A 135 -12.25 -10.21 -0.34
N TYR A 136 -11.37 -10.11 -1.26
CA TYR A 136 -10.16 -10.92 -1.31
C TYR A 136 -8.95 -10.06 -1.06
N GLY A 137 -7.93 -10.69 -0.53
CA GLY A 137 -6.65 -10.10 -0.35
C GLY A 137 -5.55 -11.13 -0.58
N GLU A 138 -4.36 -10.68 -0.87
CA GLU A 138 -3.19 -11.52 -1.00
C GLU A 138 -2.07 -10.95 -0.16
N ALA A 139 -1.42 -11.80 0.65
CA ALA A 139 -0.21 -11.46 1.35
C ALA A 139 0.99 -12.04 0.59
N VAL A 140 2.03 -11.23 0.43
CA VAL A 140 3.27 -11.59 -0.23
C VAL A 140 4.43 -11.24 0.69
N ALA A 141 5.40 -12.14 0.83
CA ALA A 141 6.66 -11.85 1.50
C ALA A 141 7.83 -12.46 0.75
N VAL A 142 8.87 -11.67 0.55
CA VAL A 142 10.09 -12.03 -0.19
C VAL A 142 11.28 -11.68 0.68
N ALA A 143 12.19 -12.63 0.89
CA ALA A 143 13.41 -12.38 1.65
C ALA A 143 14.49 -11.80 0.74
N TYR A 144 15.15 -10.76 1.20
CA TYR A 144 16.36 -10.21 0.59
C TYR A 144 17.45 -10.08 1.66
N LYS A 145 18.41 -10.98 1.65
CA LYS A 145 19.40 -11.10 2.73
C LYS A 145 18.66 -11.27 4.08
N CYS A 146 18.92 -10.40 5.06
CA CYS A 146 18.24 -10.39 6.35
C CYS A 146 16.96 -9.55 6.40
N ASP A 147 16.62 -8.90 5.32
CA ASP A 147 15.43 -8.04 5.21
C ASP A 147 14.25 -8.80 4.59
N VAL A 148 13.06 -8.36 4.88
CA VAL A 148 11.84 -8.90 4.27
C VAL A 148 11.08 -7.80 3.57
N ILE A 149 10.87 -7.97 2.27
CA ILE A 149 9.97 -7.16 1.47
C ILE A 149 8.58 -7.77 1.61
N THR A 150 7.65 -6.99 2.13
CA THR A 150 6.29 -7.43 2.39
C THR A 150 5.32 -6.62 1.56
N ALA A 151 4.33 -7.29 0.99
CA ALA A 151 3.24 -6.63 0.31
C ALA A 151 1.89 -7.24 0.70
N ILE A 152 0.85 -6.40 0.77
CA ILE A 152 -0.53 -6.83 0.81
C ILE A 152 -1.23 -6.25 -0.41
N VAL A 153 -1.86 -7.11 -1.19
CA VAL A 153 -2.78 -6.74 -2.26
C VAL A 153 -4.19 -6.85 -1.70
N ASP A 154 -4.96 -5.76 -1.77
CA ASP A 154 -6.32 -5.68 -1.29
C ASP A 154 -7.27 -5.43 -2.48
N GLY A 155 -8.17 -6.35 -2.71
CA GLY A 155 -9.06 -6.32 -3.86
C GLY A 155 -9.61 -7.71 -4.16
N ASP A 156 -9.78 -8.06 -5.43
CA ASP A 156 -10.18 -9.42 -5.83
C ASP A 156 -8.96 -10.25 -6.28
N ALA A 157 -8.22 -10.76 -5.32
CA ALA A 157 -7.04 -11.60 -5.57
C ALA A 157 -7.38 -13.01 -6.12
N ARG A 158 -8.66 -13.38 -6.28
CA ARG A 158 -9.05 -14.62 -6.97
C ARG A 158 -8.84 -14.55 -8.47
N ASP A 159 -8.96 -13.37 -9.04
CA ASP A 159 -8.74 -13.19 -10.47
C ASP A 159 -7.24 -13.33 -10.80
N PRO A 160 -6.82 -14.37 -11.53
CA PRO A 160 -5.42 -14.56 -11.87
C PRO A 160 -4.82 -13.38 -12.65
N ALA A 161 -5.62 -12.69 -13.46
CA ALA A 161 -5.17 -11.53 -14.23
C ALA A 161 -4.83 -10.36 -13.29
N ARG A 162 -5.64 -10.13 -12.26
CA ARG A 162 -5.41 -9.08 -11.25
C ARG A 162 -4.22 -9.38 -10.35
N ARG A 163 -4.08 -10.66 -9.93
CA ARG A 163 -2.89 -11.11 -9.22
C ARG A 163 -1.62 -10.84 -10.04
N LYS A 164 -1.66 -11.17 -11.32
CA LYS A 164 -0.54 -10.92 -12.23
C LYS A 164 -0.20 -9.43 -12.30
N LEU A 165 -1.18 -8.55 -12.43
CA LEU A 165 -0.95 -7.09 -12.42
C LEU A 165 -0.32 -6.60 -11.13
N ALA A 166 -0.72 -7.13 -9.98
CA ALA A 166 -0.12 -6.79 -8.69
C ALA A 166 1.34 -7.28 -8.59
N HIS A 167 1.63 -8.49 -9.10
CA HIS A 167 3.00 -9.00 -9.16
C HIS A 167 3.86 -8.20 -10.13
N GLU A 168 3.36 -7.86 -11.33
CA GLU A 168 4.03 -6.98 -12.30
C GLU A 168 4.30 -5.59 -11.70
N PHE A 169 3.39 -5.09 -10.85
CA PHE A 169 3.63 -3.84 -10.14
C PHE A 169 4.80 -3.96 -9.16
N LEU A 170 4.89 -5.06 -8.38
CA LEU A 170 6.03 -5.28 -7.47
C LEU A 170 7.37 -5.38 -8.22
N GLU A 171 7.36 -5.83 -9.47
CA GLU A 171 8.52 -5.85 -10.37
C GLU A 171 8.76 -4.52 -11.10
N SER A 172 7.81 -3.59 -11.04
CA SER A 172 7.90 -2.31 -11.74
C SER A 172 9.00 -1.41 -11.18
N ASN A 173 9.51 -0.52 -12.02
CA ASN A 173 10.46 0.51 -11.59
C ASN A 173 9.91 1.35 -10.42
N THR A 174 8.61 1.60 -10.38
CA THR A 174 7.96 2.38 -9.32
C THR A 174 8.18 1.74 -7.95
N ALA A 175 7.93 0.43 -7.83
CA ALA A 175 8.13 -0.31 -6.59
C ALA A 175 9.63 -0.54 -6.32
N GLN A 176 10.39 -0.97 -7.32
CA GLN A 176 11.80 -1.35 -7.17
C GLN A 176 12.70 -0.16 -6.82
N VAL A 177 12.50 1.02 -7.41
CA VAL A 177 13.26 2.23 -7.04
C VAL A 177 13.06 2.58 -5.57
N TRP A 178 11.83 2.49 -5.08
CA TRP A 178 11.57 2.74 -3.66
C TRP A 178 12.21 1.66 -2.77
N ILE A 179 12.05 0.37 -3.09
CA ILE A 179 12.63 -0.75 -2.35
C ILE A 179 14.15 -0.59 -2.26
N ASN A 180 14.81 -0.39 -3.40
CA ASN A 180 16.27 -0.24 -3.47
C ASN A 180 16.75 0.97 -2.65
N LYS A 181 16.07 2.10 -2.74
CA LYS A 181 16.40 3.28 -1.94
C LYS A 181 16.32 3.01 -0.42
N GLN A 182 15.37 2.20 0.01
CA GLN A 182 15.27 1.83 1.42
C GLN A 182 16.40 0.87 1.85
N LEU A 183 16.82 -0.03 0.94
CA LEU A 183 17.90 -0.99 1.18
C LEU A 183 19.30 -0.35 1.11
N GLU A 184 19.49 0.66 0.25
CA GLU A 184 20.78 1.37 0.06
C GLU A 184 21.02 2.47 1.10
N GLY A 185 19.99 2.93 1.76
CA GLY A 185 20.06 4.02 2.75
C GLY A 185 20.67 3.62 4.11
N ARG A 186 21.40 2.52 4.14
CA ARG A 186 22.06 1.95 5.33
C ARG A 186 23.56 2.10 5.35
#